data_a561cd2f306aa2f02358edbf2fac0cc6
#
_entry.id   a561cd2f306aa2f02358edbf2fac0cc6
#
_cell.length_a   1.000
_cell.length_b   1.000
_cell.length_c   1.000
_cell.angle_alpha   90.00
_cell.angle_beta   90.00
_cell.angle_gamma   90.00
#
_symmetry.space_group_name_H-M   'P 1'
#
loop_
_entity.id
_entity.type
_entity.pdbx_description
1 polymer ?
#
loop_
_entity_poly.entity_id
_entity_poly.type
_entity_poly.pdbx_seq_one_letter_code
_entity_poly.pdbx_strand_id
1 'polypeptide(L)' 'MSNHTHAKLRTDLGSGPFSMDTLYAMTREWKPRSNSYRLRRTIAGFVRRGDVLVIGTDARGRRVFQLPEVAP' A
#
# COMPACT_ATOMS: atom_id res chain seq x y z
N MET A 1 12.78 -4.74 -12.18
CA MET A 1 11.64 -4.00 -11.93
C MET A 1 10.37 -4.71 -12.24
N SER A 2 9.61 -4.83 -11.31
CA SER A 2 8.53 -5.77 -11.44
C SER A 2 7.18 -5.07 -11.52
N ASN A 3 6.58 -5.12 -12.68
CA ASN A 3 5.20 -4.72 -12.83
C ASN A 3 4.24 -5.61 -12.04
N HIS A 4 4.77 -6.71 -11.56
CA HIS A 4 4.06 -7.69 -10.77
C HIS A 4 3.50 -7.09 -9.48
N THR A 5 4.33 -6.30 -8.78
CA THR A 5 3.91 -5.65 -7.56
C THR A 5 2.78 -4.65 -7.83
N HIS A 6 2.92 -3.85 -8.87
CA HIS A 6 1.90 -2.86 -9.22
C HIS A 6 0.58 -3.52 -9.58
N ALA A 7 0.63 -4.58 -10.39
CA ALA A 7 -0.57 -5.30 -10.78
C ALA A 7 -1.26 -5.91 -9.56
N LYS A 8 -0.49 -6.49 -8.66
CA LYS A 8 -1.04 -7.13 -7.49
C LYS A 8 -1.65 -6.12 -6.52
N LEU A 9 -0.98 -4.98 -6.33
CA LEU A 9 -1.52 -3.90 -5.52
C LEU A 9 -2.86 -3.41 -6.07
N ARG A 10 -2.93 -3.20 -7.38
CA ARG A 10 -4.15 -2.71 -8.00
C ARG A 10 -5.28 -3.72 -7.89
N THR A 11 -4.97 -5.00 -8.07
CA THR A 11 -5.97 -6.05 -7.94
C THR A 11 -6.54 -6.10 -6.53
N ASP A 12 -5.69 -6.00 -5.52
CA ASP A 12 -6.10 -6.17 -4.14
C ASP A 12 -6.70 -4.90 -3.52
N LEU A 13 -6.25 -3.73 -3.97
CA LEU A 13 -6.66 -2.46 -3.36
C LEU A 13 -7.63 -1.65 -4.21
N GLY A 14 -7.68 -1.92 -5.51
CA GLY A 14 -8.52 -1.15 -6.41
C GLY A 14 -7.92 0.21 -6.72
N SER A 15 -8.72 1.10 -7.29
CA SER A 15 -8.24 2.39 -7.78
C SER A 15 -8.55 3.55 -6.85
N GLY A 16 -9.37 3.33 -5.82
CA GLY A 16 -9.75 4.40 -4.90
C GLY A 16 -8.76 4.60 -3.77
N PRO A 17 -8.98 5.61 -2.93
CA PRO A 17 -8.15 5.80 -1.76
C PRO A 17 -8.40 4.71 -0.71
N PHE A 18 -7.37 4.43 0.10
CA PHE A 18 -7.47 3.43 1.14
C PHE A 18 -6.65 3.84 2.36
N SER A 19 -6.98 3.24 3.50
CA SER A 19 -6.34 3.57 4.77
C SER A 19 -5.11 2.70 5.01
N MET A 20 -4.34 3.07 6.04
CA MET A 20 -3.24 2.24 6.50
C MET A 20 -3.72 0.86 6.94
N ASP A 21 -4.89 0.78 7.57
CA ASP A 21 -5.42 -0.50 8.02
C ASP A 21 -5.65 -1.45 6.85
N THR A 22 -6.20 -0.93 5.75
CA THR A 22 -6.41 -1.71 4.54
C THR A 22 -5.09 -2.19 3.95
N LEU A 23 -4.12 -1.28 3.87
CA LEU A 23 -2.81 -1.60 3.33
C LEU A 23 -2.10 -2.64 4.19
N TYR A 24 -2.19 -2.50 5.51
CA TYR A 24 -1.57 -3.42 6.45
C TYR A 24 -2.21 -4.81 6.33
N ALA A 25 -3.53 -4.89 6.25
CA ALA A 25 -4.24 -6.16 6.14
C ALA A 25 -3.85 -6.89 4.84
N MET A 26 -3.76 -6.15 3.75
CA MET A 26 -3.34 -6.73 2.47
C MET A 26 -1.91 -7.27 2.56
N THR A 27 -1.00 -6.47 3.13
CA THR A 27 0.40 -6.87 3.25
C THR A 27 0.53 -8.10 4.14
N ARG A 28 -0.29 -8.19 5.18
CA ARG A 28 -0.31 -9.36 6.05
C ARG A 28 -0.72 -10.61 5.28
N GLU A 29 -1.68 -10.50 4.37
CA GLU A 29 -2.07 -11.63 3.54
C GLU A 29 -0.95 -12.09 2.63
N TRP A 30 -0.18 -11.12 2.11
CA TRP A 30 0.95 -11.46 1.24
C TRP A 30 2.09 -12.13 2.02
N LYS A 31 2.26 -11.75 3.29
CA LYS A 31 3.36 -12.20 4.12
C LYS A 31 2.86 -12.64 5.50
N PRO A 32 2.11 -13.72 5.56
CA PRO A 32 1.40 -14.10 6.80
C PRO A 32 2.33 -14.45 7.96
N ARG A 33 3.58 -14.78 7.66
CA ARG A 33 4.54 -15.15 8.72
C ARG A 33 5.41 -14.00 9.18
N SER A 34 5.23 -12.82 8.60
CA SER A 34 6.01 -11.65 8.98
C SER A 34 5.43 -11.03 10.25
N ASN A 35 6.32 -10.51 11.11
CA ASN A 35 5.87 -9.77 12.28
C ASN A 35 5.51 -8.34 11.88
N SER A 36 4.95 -7.59 12.83
CA SER A 36 4.49 -6.23 12.58
C SER A 36 5.60 -5.32 12.09
N TYR A 37 6.81 -5.47 12.64
CA TYR A 37 7.93 -4.66 12.24
C TYR A 37 8.26 -4.85 10.76
N ARG A 38 8.31 -6.11 10.32
CA ARG A 38 8.61 -6.42 8.92
C ARG A 38 7.51 -5.94 7.98
N LEU A 39 6.26 -6.07 8.41
CA LEU A 39 5.14 -5.57 7.60
C LEU A 39 5.23 -4.07 7.41
N ARG A 40 5.54 -3.35 8.48
CA ARG A 40 5.70 -1.89 8.39
C ARG A 40 6.85 -1.50 7.50
N ARG A 41 7.94 -2.25 7.54
CA ARG A 41 9.07 -2.00 6.64
C ARG A 41 8.70 -2.24 5.18
N THR A 42 7.91 -3.27 4.92
CA THR A 42 7.43 -3.55 3.57
C THR A 42 6.58 -2.40 3.06
N ILE A 43 5.67 -1.91 3.91
CA ILE A 43 4.81 -0.79 3.56
C ILE A 43 5.62 0.48 3.32
N ALA A 44 6.60 0.75 4.19
CA ALA A 44 7.49 1.90 4.02
C ALA A 44 8.24 1.81 2.69
N GLY A 45 8.61 0.61 2.28
CA GLY A 45 9.25 0.40 0.98
C GLY A 45 8.33 0.74 -0.18
N PHE A 46 7.05 0.37 -0.10
CA PHE A 46 6.08 0.75 -1.14
C PHE A 46 6.01 2.27 -1.29
N VAL A 47 5.94 2.98 -0.17
CA VAL A 47 5.85 4.44 -0.18
C VAL A 47 7.14 5.04 -0.72
N ARG A 48 8.28 4.54 -0.27
CA ARG A 48 9.58 5.08 -0.68
C ARG A 48 9.80 4.94 -2.18
N ARG A 49 9.37 3.82 -2.75
CA ARG A 49 9.55 3.58 -4.19
C ARG A 49 8.47 4.23 -5.04
N GLY A 50 7.44 4.78 -4.42
CA GLY A 50 6.32 5.36 -5.16
C GLY A 50 5.29 4.35 -5.64
N ASP A 51 5.35 3.12 -5.13
CA ASP A 51 4.34 2.11 -5.45
C ASP A 51 2.99 2.46 -4.82
N VAL A 52 3.01 3.19 -3.72
CA VAL A 52 1.84 3.68 -3.00
C VAL A 52 2.10 5.13 -2.65
N LEU A 53 1.12 6.00 -2.89
CA LEU A 53 1.25 7.43 -2.63
C LEU A 53 0.47 7.81 -1.37
N VAL A 54 1.03 8.73 -0.58
CA VAL A 54 0.32 9.33 0.54
C VAL A 54 -0.36 10.58 0.01
N ILE A 55 -1.69 10.62 0.05
CA ILE A 55 -2.44 11.74 -0.54
C ILE A 55 -3.02 12.69 0.51
N GLY A 56 -2.89 12.36 1.78
CA GLY A 56 -3.40 13.25 2.83
C GLY A 56 -3.64 12.49 4.11
N THR A 57 -4.49 13.06 4.96
CA THR A 57 -4.92 12.43 6.19
C THR A 57 -6.43 12.50 6.29
N ASP A 58 -7.02 11.54 7.00
CA ASP A 58 -8.46 11.54 7.23
C ASP A 58 -8.81 12.37 8.45
N ALA A 59 -10.09 12.36 8.82
CA ALA A 59 -10.60 13.16 9.95
C ALA A 59 -9.97 12.75 11.29
N ARG A 60 -9.42 11.54 11.36
CA ARG A 60 -8.76 11.03 12.56
C ARG A 60 -7.26 11.27 12.56
N GLY A 61 -6.75 11.96 11.54
CA GLY A 61 -5.31 12.20 11.42
C GLY A 61 -4.53 11.02 10.87
N ARG A 62 -5.20 9.99 10.38
CA ARG A 62 -4.53 8.83 9.79
C ARG A 62 -4.21 9.08 8.33
N ARG A 63 -3.11 8.53 7.87
CA ARG A 63 -2.71 8.71 6.47
C ARG A 63 -3.68 8.00 5.54
N VAL A 64 -3.96 8.66 4.44
CA VAL A 64 -4.76 8.10 3.34
C VAL A 64 -3.82 7.90 2.16
N PHE A 65 -3.94 6.73 1.54
CA PHE A 65 -3.06 6.32 0.46
C PHE A 65 -3.84 6.10 -0.82
N GLN A 66 -3.14 6.12 -1.92
CA GLN A 66 -3.72 5.81 -3.22
C GLN A 66 -2.61 5.26 -4.11
N LEU A 67 -3.00 4.35 -5.01
CA LEU A 67 -2.05 3.86 -6.00
C LEU A 67 -1.81 4.91 -7.06
N PRO A 68 -0.59 5.02 -7.60
CA PRO A 68 -0.32 5.95 -8.68
C PRO A 68 -1.10 5.56 -9.92
N GLU A 69 -1.43 6.54 -10.74
CA GLU A 69 -2.08 6.27 -12.01
C GLU A 69 -1.14 5.49 -12.91
N VAL A 70 -1.71 4.52 -13.61
CA VAL A 70 -0.94 3.77 -14.58
C VAL A 70 -0.90 4.58 -15.86
N ALA A 71 0.31 4.89 -16.32
CA ALA A 71 0.46 5.58 -17.58
C ALA A 71 -0.07 4.71 -18.71
N PRO A 72 -0.81 5.30 -19.64
CA PRO A 72 -1.33 4.54 -20.77
C PRO A 72 -0.24 4.03 -21.69
#